data_4c2a87a029122bff2467e1cd8a6ef7cd
#
_entry.id   4c2a87a029122bff2467e1cd8a6ef7cd
#
_cell.length_a   1.000
_cell.length_b   1.000
_cell.length_c   1.000
_cell.angle_alpha   90.00
_cell.angle_beta   90.00
_cell.angle_gamma   90.00
#
_symmetry.space_group_name_H-M   'P 1'
#
loop_
_entity.id
_entity.type
_entity.pdbx_description
1 polymer ?
#
loop_
_entity_poly.entity_id
_entity_poly.type
_entity_poly.pdbx_seq_one_letter_code
_entity_poly.pdbx_strand_id
1 'polypeptide(L)'
;MKQILPLLLILLLILTGCSAKNADSPAADAPTDTPLTGTSYVQIDVKDYGTIVAELYADTAPITVANFLSLVDSGFYDGLTFHRVISGFMIQGGDPNGNGTGGSSQRIKGEFSANGVQNDLKHTRGVLSMARSSAMDSASSQFFIMHADAPHLDGQYAAFGKVISGMEVVDAICEHTPVTDRNGTVAKANQPVIERIIRVEKPEE
;
A
#
# COMPACT_ATOMS: atom_id res chain seq x y z
N MET A 1 -59.71 20.08 48.61
CA MET A 1 -60.53 19.21 47.78
C MET A 1 -61.08 20.02 46.62
N LYS A 2 -60.41 20.01 45.48
CA LYS A 2 -60.96 20.39 44.17
C LYS A 2 -60.05 19.78 43.13
N GLN A 3 -60.55 18.78 42.42
CA GLN A 3 -59.91 18.14 41.26
C GLN A 3 -60.06 19.08 40.07
N ILE A 4 -58.96 19.33 39.35
CA ILE A 4 -58.99 20.05 38.10
C ILE A 4 -58.42 19.10 37.05
N LEU A 5 -59.29 18.67 36.12
CA LEU A 5 -59.05 17.82 34.96
C LEU A 5 -58.35 18.67 33.88
N PRO A 6 -57.20 18.29 33.32
CA PRO A 6 -56.66 18.99 32.16
C PRO A 6 -57.25 18.45 30.86
N LEU A 7 -57.68 19.38 30.05
CA LEU A 7 -58.22 19.28 28.71
C LEU A 7 -57.18 18.80 27.72
N LEU A 8 -57.45 17.67 27.08
CA LEU A 8 -56.61 17.07 26.04
C LEU A 8 -56.85 17.79 24.70
N LEU A 9 -55.90 18.62 24.27
CA LEU A 9 -55.92 19.32 22.99
C LEU A 9 -55.26 18.40 21.92
N ILE A 10 -56.08 17.79 21.08
CA ILE A 10 -55.63 16.99 19.93
C ILE A 10 -55.24 17.94 18.79
N LEU A 11 -53.97 18.10 18.53
CA LEU A 11 -53.45 18.86 17.38
C LEU A 11 -53.31 17.89 16.16
N LEU A 12 -54.19 18.04 15.18
CA LEU A 12 -54.17 17.31 13.92
C LEU A 12 -53.10 17.96 13.01
N LEU A 13 -51.93 17.30 12.87
CA LEU A 13 -50.88 17.70 11.93
C LEU A 13 -51.17 17.05 10.56
N ILE A 14 -51.52 17.91 9.60
CA ILE A 14 -51.63 17.55 8.19
C ILE A 14 -50.24 17.42 7.60
N LEU A 15 -49.77 16.22 7.27
CA LEU A 15 -48.55 15.94 6.57
C LEU A 15 -48.76 16.13 5.05
N THR A 16 -48.34 17.29 4.53
CA THR A 16 -48.15 17.50 3.09
C THR A 16 -46.87 16.81 2.67
N GLY A 17 -46.98 15.70 1.93
CA GLY A 17 -45.88 14.99 1.35
C GLY A 17 -45.17 15.81 0.27
N CYS A 18 -43.94 16.23 0.53
CA CYS A 18 -43.00 16.61 -0.52
C CYS A 18 -42.20 15.38 -0.96
N SER A 19 -42.51 14.92 -2.17
CA SER A 19 -41.75 13.87 -2.86
C SER A 19 -40.38 14.44 -3.26
N ALA A 20 -39.34 14.18 -2.46
CA ALA A 20 -37.97 14.44 -2.85
C ALA A 20 -37.53 13.30 -3.78
N LYS A 21 -37.22 13.66 -5.04
CA LYS A 21 -36.54 12.75 -5.98
C LYS A 21 -35.20 12.35 -5.37
N ASN A 22 -35.05 11.08 -5.08
CA ASN A 22 -33.76 10.49 -4.75
C ASN A 22 -32.86 10.65 -5.98
N ALA A 23 -31.81 11.46 -5.86
CA ALA A 23 -30.68 11.40 -6.76
C ALA A 23 -29.98 10.06 -6.49
N ASP A 24 -29.96 9.19 -7.50
CA ASP A 24 -29.12 7.99 -7.53
C ASP A 24 -27.67 8.40 -7.35
N SER A 25 -27.17 8.20 -6.15
CA SER A 25 -25.74 8.13 -5.92
C SER A 25 -25.29 6.76 -6.42
N PRO A 26 -24.29 6.65 -7.31
CA PRO A 26 -23.80 5.32 -7.69
C PRO A 26 -23.35 4.62 -6.42
N ALA A 27 -23.96 3.48 -6.16
CA ALA A 27 -23.54 2.56 -5.10
C ALA A 27 -22.06 2.24 -5.36
N ALA A 28 -21.20 2.50 -4.37
CA ALA A 28 -19.87 1.98 -4.38
C ALA A 28 -19.98 0.45 -4.53
N ASP A 29 -19.39 -0.09 -5.59
CA ASP A 29 -19.35 -1.51 -5.85
C ASP A 29 -18.88 -2.23 -4.58
N ALA A 30 -19.70 -3.15 -4.08
CA ALA A 30 -19.28 -4.07 -3.04
C ALA A 30 -18.03 -4.82 -3.54
N PRO A 31 -17.03 -5.09 -2.67
CA PRO A 31 -15.84 -5.81 -3.10
C PRO A 31 -16.28 -7.13 -3.74
N THR A 32 -15.98 -7.28 -5.02
CA THR A 32 -16.20 -8.52 -5.74
C THR A 32 -15.31 -9.58 -5.11
N ASP A 33 -15.88 -10.71 -4.66
CA ASP A 33 -15.18 -11.87 -4.09
C ASP A 33 -14.21 -12.56 -5.10
N THR A 34 -14.05 -11.99 -6.28
CA THR A 34 -13.13 -12.50 -7.30
C THR A 34 -11.72 -12.00 -7.01
N PRO A 35 -10.75 -12.89 -6.80
CA PRO A 35 -9.36 -12.49 -6.62
C PRO A 35 -8.86 -11.65 -7.79
N LEU A 36 -8.10 -10.62 -7.49
CA LEU A 36 -7.43 -9.83 -8.53
C LEU A 36 -6.50 -10.74 -9.33
N THR A 37 -6.49 -10.62 -10.65
CA THR A 37 -5.65 -11.41 -11.56
C THR A 37 -4.93 -10.52 -12.56
N GLY A 38 -3.91 -11.09 -13.23
CA GLY A 38 -3.14 -10.43 -14.27
C GLY A 38 -2.06 -9.49 -13.73
N THR A 39 -1.61 -8.58 -14.58
CA THR A 39 -0.53 -7.64 -14.29
C THR A 39 -1.07 -6.22 -14.24
N SER A 40 -0.71 -5.47 -13.22
CA SER A 40 -0.95 -4.03 -13.09
C SER A 40 0.37 -3.28 -13.12
N TYR A 41 0.34 -1.98 -13.43
CA TYR A 41 1.55 -1.16 -13.48
C TYR A 41 1.38 0.05 -12.57
N VAL A 42 2.49 0.42 -11.90
CA VAL A 42 2.54 1.61 -11.04
C VAL A 42 3.78 2.43 -11.34
N GLN A 43 3.64 3.72 -11.16
CA GLN A 43 4.73 4.69 -11.19
C GLN A 43 4.96 5.21 -9.77
N ILE A 44 6.20 5.21 -9.32
CA ILE A 44 6.65 5.74 -8.03
C ILE A 44 7.54 6.95 -8.33
N ASP A 45 7.06 8.15 -8.03
CA ASP A 45 7.83 9.37 -8.17
C ASP A 45 8.57 9.63 -6.85
N VAL A 46 9.91 9.69 -6.93
CA VAL A 46 10.78 9.94 -5.77
C VAL A 46 11.43 11.30 -5.93
N LYS A 47 11.14 12.20 -4.98
CA LYS A 47 11.61 13.58 -4.99
C LYS A 47 13.14 13.65 -5.12
N ASP A 48 13.60 14.47 -6.05
CA ASP A 48 15.01 14.73 -6.34
C ASP A 48 15.81 13.52 -6.92
N TYR A 49 15.16 12.35 -7.06
CA TYR A 49 15.79 11.14 -7.60
C TYR A 49 15.23 10.69 -8.96
N GLY A 50 13.93 10.88 -9.20
CA GLY A 50 13.27 10.51 -10.44
C GLY A 50 12.13 9.51 -10.26
N THR A 51 11.84 8.76 -11.32
CA THR A 51 10.66 7.90 -11.44
C THR A 51 11.07 6.44 -11.58
N ILE A 52 10.39 5.59 -10.80
CA ILE A 52 10.48 4.12 -10.90
C ILE A 52 9.16 3.62 -11.46
N VAL A 53 9.18 2.73 -12.45
CA VAL A 53 7.98 2.03 -12.96
C VAL A 53 8.10 0.56 -12.63
N ALA A 54 7.05 0.00 -12.07
CA ALA A 54 7.00 -1.41 -11.70
C ALA A 54 5.74 -2.10 -12.23
N GLU A 55 5.89 -3.36 -12.58
CA GLU A 55 4.79 -4.29 -12.82
C GLU A 55 4.48 -5.09 -11.55
N LEU A 56 3.20 -5.36 -11.31
CA LEU A 56 2.67 -6.05 -10.14
C LEU A 56 1.93 -7.31 -10.58
N TYR A 57 2.22 -8.44 -9.97
CA TYR A 57 1.78 -9.77 -10.38
C TYR A 57 0.64 -10.29 -9.50
N ALA A 58 -0.61 -9.95 -9.85
CA ALA A 58 -1.77 -10.38 -9.08
C ALA A 58 -2.01 -11.92 -9.15
N ASP A 59 -1.55 -12.58 -10.22
CA ASP A 59 -1.62 -14.05 -10.29
C ASP A 59 -0.69 -14.73 -9.27
N THR A 60 0.38 -14.04 -8.83
CA THR A 60 1.33 -14.58 -7.84
C THR A 60 0.94 -14.21 -6.40
N ALA A 61 0.48 -12.99 -6.19
CA ALA A 61 0.16 -12.46 -4.86
C ALA A 61 -1.09 -11.56 -4.90
N PRO A 62 -2.29 -12.13 -5.15
CA PRO A 62 -3.52 -11.36 -5.39
C PRO A 62 -3.92 -10.46 -4.21
N ILE A 63 -3.81 -10.95 -2.97
CA ILE A 63 -4.16 -10.19 -1.77
C ILE A 63 -3.19 -9.03 -1.59
N THR A 64 -1.90 -9.27 -1.78
CA THR A 64 -0.83 -8.28 -1.65
C THR A 64 -0.99 -7.18 -2.70
N VAL A 65 -1.20 -7.55 -3.97
CA VAL A 65 -1.37 -6.58 -5.06
C VAL A 65 -2.66 -5.77 -4.86
N ALA A 66 -3.77 -6.41 -4.49
CA ALA A 66 -5.03 -5.72 -4.22
C ALA A 66 -4.89 -4.70 -3.08
N ASN A 67 -4.23 -5.08 -1.97
CA ASN A 67 -3.96 -4.17 -0.86
C ASN A 67 -3.05 -3.01 -1.27
N PHE A 68 -1.95 -3.30 -1.97
CA PHE A 68 -1.02 -2.27 -2.43
C PHE A 68 -1.72 -1.26 -3.35
N LEU A 69 -2.48 -1.75 -4.33
CA LEU A 69 -3.22 -0.90 -5.26
C LEU A 69 -4.33 -0.08 -4.59
N SER A 70 -5.02 -0.63 -3.59
CA SER A 70 -6.00 0.12 -2.79
C SER A 70 -5.35 1.28 -2.03
N LEU A 71 -4.16 1.07 -1.48
CA LEU A 71 -3.38 2.11 -0.82
C LEU A 71 -2.87 3.16 -1.83
N VAL A 72 -2.45 2.74 -3.02
CA VAL A 72 -2.08 3.64 -4.13
C VAL A 72 -3.28 4.53 -4.52
N ASP A 73 -4.45 3.92 -4.77
CA ASP A 73 -5.66 4.63 -5.20
C ASP A 73 -6.15 5.65 -4.16
N SER A 74 -5.88 5.39 -2.88
CA SER A 74 -6.22 6.32 -1.79
C SER A 74 -5.17 7.42 -1.55
N GLY A 75 -4.05 7.44 -2.29
CA GLY A 75 -2.93 8.35 -2.06
C GLY A 75 -2.20 8.11 -0.74
N PHE A 76 -2.31 6.90 -0.16
CA PHE A 76 -1.72 6.60 1.14
C PHE A 76 -0.19 6.77 1.18
N TYR A 77 0.48 6.52 0.06
CA TYR A 77 1.93 6.59 -0.03
C TYR A 77 2.47 8.00 -0.27
N ASP A 78 1.62 8.97 -0.60
CA ASP A 78 2.03 10.32 -0.95
C ASP A 78 2.68 11.02 0.25
N GLY A 79 3.91 11.49 0.06
CA GLY A 79 4.72 12.11 1.09
C GLY A 79 5.36 11.15 2.10
N LEU A 80 5.13 9.83 1.98
CA LEU A 80 5.87 8.84 2.75
C LEU A 80 7.32 8.73 2.26
N THR A 81 8.15 7.96 2.97
CA THR A 81 9.59 7.97 2.74
C THR A 81 10.18 6.56 2.67
N PHE A 82 11.37 6.46 2.10
CA PHE A 82 12.25 5.32 2.29
C PHE A 82 13.06 5.55 3.57
N HIS A 83 12.61 4.94 4.66
CA HIS A 83 13.19 5.11 6.00
C HIS A 83 14.36 4.18 6.30
N ARG A 84 14.55 3.16 5.45
CA ARG A 84 15.64 2.18 5.58
C ARG A 84 16.25 1.89 4.22
N VAL A 85 17.56 2.04 4.12
CA VAL A 85 18.35 1.87 2.89
C VAL A 85 19.59 1.03 3.21
N ILE A 86 19.75 -0.10 2.51
CA ILE A 86 20.96 -0.93 2.62
C ILE A 86 21.48 -1.20 1.21
N SER A 87 22.59 -0.54 0.86
CA SER A 87 23.26 -0.77 -0.41
C SER A 87 23.70 -2.24 -0.53
N GLY A 88 23.49 -2.82 -1.70
CA GLY A 88 23.71 -4.27 -1.92
C GLY A 88 22.59 -5.17 -1.37
N PHE A 89 21.48 -4.58 -0.87
CA PHE A 89 20.34 -5.34 -0.37
C PHE A 89 18.99 -4.77 -0.85
N MET A 90 18.47 -3.70 -0.23
CA MET A 90 17.15 -3.14 -0.57
C MET A 90 16.96 -1.69 -0.08
N ILE A 91 15.93 -1.02 -0.61
CA ILE A 91 15.34 0.19 -0.02
C ILE A 91 13.93 -0.14 0.48
N GLN A 92 13.56 0.31 1.70
CA GLN A 92 12.28 0.02 2.35
C GLN A 92 11.56 1.30 2.72
N GLY A 93 10.28 1.37 2.35
CA GLY A 93 9.41 2.52 2.59
C GLY A 93 7.97 2.13 2.91
N GLY A 94 7.04 3.09 2.77
CA GLY A 94 5.61 2.88 2.99
C GLY A 94 5.18 2.85 4.45
N ASP A 95 6.01 3.41 5.36
CA ASP A 95 5.70 3.57 6.78
C ASP A 95 5.28 5.02 7.09
N PRO A 96 4.03 5.27 7.56
CA PRO A 96 3.58 6.61 7.95
C PRO A 96 4.41 7.25 9.07
N ASN A 97 5.02 6.44 9.94
CA ASN A 97 5.89 6.92 11.01
C ASN A 97 7.31 7.22 10.53
N GLY A 98 7.73 6.63 9.40
CA GLY A 98 9.07 6.77 8.84
C GLY A 98 10.19 6.22 9.73
N ASN A 99 9.92 5.19 10.53
CA ASN A 99 10.87 4.59 11.47
C ASN A 99 10.77 3.05 11.57
N GLY A 100 9.97 2.43 10.69
CA GLY A 100 9.76 0.98 10.63
C GLY A 100 8.64 0.46 11.53
N THR A 101 7.98 1.30 12.32
CA THR A 101 6.97 0.86 13.32
C THR A 101 5.52 1.04 12.86
N GLY A 102 5.29 1.85 11.83
CA GLY A 102 3.95 2.16 11.34
C GLY A 102 3.49 1.24 10.20
N GLY A 103 2.28 1.51 9.73
CA GLY A 103 1.65 0.80 8.63
C GLY A 103 0.23 1.28 8.42
N SER A 104 -0.46 0.73 7.42
CA SER A 104 -1.91 0.93 7.26
C SER A 104 -2.67 0.20 8.37
N SER A 105 -3.94 0.54 8.56
CA SER A 105 -4.80 -0.07 9.58
C SER A 105 -5.12 -1.53 9.29
N GLN A 106 -5.11 -1.95 8.02
CA GLN A 106 -5.39 -3.31 7.59
C GLN A 106 -4.12 -4.13 7.49
N ARG A 107 -4.11 -5.32 8.10
CA ARG A 107 -3.09 -6.34 7.88
C ARG A 107 -3.59 -7.37 6.89
N ILE A 108 -2.68 -7.94 6.14
CA ILE A 108 -2.99 -8.91 5.10
C ILE A 108 -2.30 -10.25 5.38
N LYS A 109 -2.86 -11.31 4.80
CA LYS A 109 -2.24 -12.63 4.78
C LYS A 109 -0.91 -12.55 4.01
N GLY A 110 0.12 -13.17 4.55
CA GLY A 110 1.41 -13.28 3.88
C GLY A 110 1.38 -14.32 2.77
N GLU A 111 1.55 -13.88 1.53
CA GLU A 111 1.52 -14.76 0.34
C GLU A 111 2.92 -15.24 -0.02
N PHE A 112 3.42 -16.21 0.75
CA PHE A 112 4.73 -16.85 0.57
C PHE A 112 4.74 -18.29 1.09
N SER A 113 5.68 -19.11 0.60
CA SER A 113 5.67 -20.57 0.80
C SER A 113 5.72 -20.98 2.27
N ALA A 114 6.49 -20.30 3.12
CA ALA A 114 6.54 -20.61 4.56
C ALA A 114 5.20 -20.36 5.28
N ASN A 115 4.28 -19.60 4.68
CA ASN A 115 2.91 -19.35 5.16
C ASN A 115 1.86 -20.18 4.42
N GLY A 116 2.27 -21.22 3.69
CA GLY A 116 1.39 -22.14 2.97
C GLY A 116 0.76 -21.55 1.69
N VAL A 117 1.31 -20.46 1.14
CA VAL A 117 0.88 -19.89 -0.14
C VAL A 117 2.01 -20.03 -1.14
N GLN A 118 1.72 -20.65 -2.29
CA GLN A 118 2.72 -20.76 -3.35
C GLN A 118 3.04 -19.34 -3.89
N ASN A 119 4.32 -19.00 -3.84
CA ASN A 119 4.88 -17.79 -4.43
C ASN A 119 6.34 -18.10 -4.79
N ASP A 120 6.58 -18.32 -6.06
CA ASP A 120 7.88 -18.75 -6.59
C ASP A 120 8.72 -17.57 -7.10
N LEU A 121 8.23 -16.33 -6.97
CA LEU A 121 8.95 -15.13 -7.36
C LEU A 121 10.20 -14.97 -6.49
N LYS A 122 11.35 -14.93 -7.14
CA LYS A 122 12.66 -14.83 -6.47
C LYS A 122 12.99 -13.38 -6.15
N HIS A 123 13.58 -13.15 -4.98
CA HIS A 123 14.04 -11.82 -4.57
C HIS A 123 15.34 -11.44 -5.30
N THR A 124 15.20 -11.26 -6.61
CA THR A 124 16.28 -10.73 -7.46
C THR A 124 16.21 -9.20 -7.53
N ARG A 125 17.30 -8.58 -8.01
CA ARG A 125 17.34 -7.12 -8.21
C ARG A 125 16.09 -6.60 -8.93
N GLY A 126 15.49 -5.55 -8.39
CA GLY A 126 14.28 -4.88 -8.86
C GLY A 126 12.96 -5.46 -8.34
N VAL A 127 12.97 -6.61 -7.65
CA VAL A 127 11.72 -7.18 -7.12
C VAL A 127 11.16 -6.33 -5.98
N LEU A 128 9.83 -6.13 -6.00
CA LEU A 128 9.05 -5.54 -4.93
C LEU A 128 8.52 -6.65 -4.01
N SER A 129 8.65 -6.45 -2.70
CA SER A 129 8.15 -7.40 -1.70
C SER A 129 7.62 -6.69 -0.47
N MET A 130 6.67 -7.32 0.25
CA MET A 130 6.10 -6.74 1.46
C MET A 130 6.99 -6.95 2.68
N ALA A 131 7.22 -5.87 3.42
CA ALA A 131 7.81 -5.97 4.75
C ALA A 131 6.75 -6.46 5.76
N ARG A 132 7.22 -7.18 6.80
CA ARG A 132 6.39 -7.72 7.87
C ARG A 132 7.16 -7.81 9.20
N SER A 133 6.42 -7.98 10.29
CA SER A 133 6.99 -8.35 11.58
C SER A 133 7.30 -9.87 11.63
N SER A 134 7.60 -10.41 12.79
CA SER A 134 7.78 -11.86 12.98
C SER A 134 6.52 -12.68 12.67
N ALA A 135 5.32 -12.10 12.87
CA ALA A 135 4.06 -12.75 12.51
C ALA A 135 3.90 -12.79 10.97
N MET A 136 3.50 -13.94 10.45
CA MET A 136 3.43 -14.17 8.99
C MET A 136 2.35 -13.31 8.30
N ASP A 137 1.23 -13.06 8.98
CA ASP A 137 0.08 -12.28 8.49
C ASP A 137 0.10 -10.85 9.08
N SER A 138 1.25 -10.19 9.08
CA SER A 138 1.43 -8.86 9.68
C SER A 138 1.81 -7.77 8.68
N ALA A 139 1.97 -8.08 7.41
CA ALA A 139 2.18 -7.09 6.36
C ALA A 139 0.98 -6.13 6.27
N SER A 140 1.23 -4.87 5.96
CA SER A 140 0.19 -3.86 5.77
C SER A 140 0.50 -2.90 4.63
N SER A 141 1.33 -1.88 4.84
CA SER A 141 1.71 -0.92 3.80
C SER A 141 3.19 -0.86 3.50
N GLN A 142 4.07 -1.31 4.43
CA GLN A 142 5.50 -1.24 4.19
C GLN A 142 5.93 -2.23 3.11
N PHE A 143 6.72 -1.75 2.16
CA PHE A 143 7.29 -2.54 1.08
C PHE A 143 8.77 -2.23 0.90
N PHE A 144 9.47 -3.10 0.19
CA PHE A 144 10.85 -2.86 -0.18
C PHE A 144 11.11 -3.21 -1.65
N ILE A 145 12.10 -2.56 -2.23
CA ILE A 145 12.59 -2.80 -3.59
C ILE A 145 14.01 -3.35 -3.48
N MET A 146 14.24 -4.51 -4.10
CA MET A 146 15.54 -5.16 -4.07
C MET A 146 16.59 -4.37 -4.87
N HIS A 147 17.67 -3.96 -4.22
CA HIS A 147 18.83 -3.37 -4.89
C HIS A 147 19.75 -4.46 -5.45
N ALA A 148 19.85 -5.61 -4.78
CA ALA A 148 20.59 -6.79 -5.24
C ALA A 148 19.83 -8.07 -4.88
N ASP A 149 20.28 -9.20 -5.42
CA ASP A 149 19.69 -10.52 -5.19
C ASP A 149 19.82 -10.94 -3.72
N ALA A 150 18.73 -11.47 -3.15
CA ALA A 150 18.66 -11.92 -1.76
C ALA A 150 17.89 -13.25 -1.63
N PRO A 151 18.44 -14.38 -2.08
CA PRO A 151 17.73 -15.66 -2.11
C PRO A 151 17.30 -16.16 -0.72
N HIS A 152 17.88 -15.65 0.36
CA HIS A 152 17.47 -15.98 1.72
C HIS A 152 16.07 -15.43 2.10
N LEU A 153 15.49 -14.53 1.30
CA LEU A 153 14.13 -14.02 1.46
C LEU A 153 13.09 -14.88 0.73
N ASP A 154 13.53 -15.73 -0.20
CA ASP A 154 12.64 -16.56 -1.01
C ASP A 154 11.79 -17.46 -0.13
N GLY A 155 10.47 -17.46 -0.41
CA GLY A 155 9.51 -18.22 0.38
C GLY A 155 9.26 -17.71 1.82
N GLN A 156 9.89 -16.59 2.24
CA GLN A 156 9.75 -15.99 3.57
C GLN A 156 9.02 -14.65 3.53
N TYR A 157 8.96 -13.99 2.38
CA TYR A 157 8.32 -12.70 2.16
C TYR A 157 7.47 -12.74 0.88
N ALA A 158 6.40 -11.93 0.86
CA ALA A 158 5.49 -11.85 -0.28
C ALA A 158 6.08 -10.94 -1.36
N ALA A 159 6.87 -11.49 -2.26
CA ALA A 159 7.27 -10.85 -3.49
C ALA A 159 6.04 -10.70 -4.40
N PHE A 160 5.80 -9.50 -4.95
CA PHE A 160 4.55 -9.21 -5.66
C PHE A 160 4.69 -8.37 -6.93
N GLY A 161 5.90 -7.97 -7.29
CA GLY A 161 6.14 -7.18 -8.49
C GLY A 161 7.62 -7.01 -8.80
N LYS A 162 7.92 -6.28 -9.88
CA LYS A 162 9.28 -6.00 -10.32
C LYS A 162 9.37 -4.65 -11.01
N VAL A 163 10.45 -3.93 -10.74
CA VAL A 163 10.82 -2.71 -11.47
C VAL A 163 11.14 -3.06 -12.91
N ILE A 164 10.51 -2.37 -13.85
CA ILE A 164 10.72 -2.50 -15.29
C ILE A 164 11.45 -1.28 -15.89
N SER A 165 11.45 -0.13 -15.17
CA SER A 165 12.20 1.06 -15.53
C SER A 165 12.53 1.85 -14.25
N GLY A 166 13.65 2.58 -14.23
CA GLY A 166 14.02 3.43 -13.09
C GLY A 166 14.85 2.71 -12.01
N MET A 167 15.53 1.60 -12.30
CA MET A 167 16.43 0.97 -11.34
C MET A 167 17.63 1.86 -10.96
N GLU A 168 18.01 2.79 -11.83
CA GLU A 168 19.02 3.82 -11.54
C GLU A 168 18.58 4.78 -10.40
N VAL A 169 17.28 4.97 -10.20
CA VAL A 169 16.74 5.72 -9.05
C VAL A 169 17.00 4.97 -7.75
N VAL A 170 16.79 3.64 -7.73
CA VAL A 170 17.10 2.79 -6.57
C VAL A 170 18.60 2.81 -6.27
N ASP A 171 19.43 2.77 -7.31
CA ASP A 171 20.90 2.85 -7.18
C ASP A 171 21.31 4.20 -6.57
N ALA A 172 20.80 5.31 -7.11
CA ALA A 172 21.09 6.66 -6.62
C ALA A 172 20.66 6.84 -5.16
N ILE A 173 19.50 6.29 -4.77
CA ILE A 173 19.04 6.29 -3.37
C ILE A 173 20.05 5.53 -2.49
N CYS A 174 20.51 4.35 -2.92
CA CYS A 174 21.48 3.55 -2.18
C CYS A 174 22.87 4.22 -2.09
N GLU A 175 23.26 5.00 -3.10
CA GLU A 175 24.55 5.69 -3.17
C GLU A 175 24.58 6.98 -2.35
N HIS A 176 23.49 7.77 -2.41
CA HIS A 176 23.50 9.13 -1.88
C HIS A 176 22.79 9.29 -0.54
N THR A 177 22.05 8.29 -0.06
CA THR A 177 21.31 8.39 1.21
C THR A 177 22.20 8.02 2.39
N PRO A 178 22.52 8.95 3.31
CA PRO A 178 23.31 8.64 4.49
C PRO A 178 22.50 7.81 5.49
N VAL A 179 23.08 6.69 5.94
CA VAL A 179 22.49 5.82 6.96
C VAL A 179 23.17 6.03 8.31
N THR A 180 22.44 5.84 9.41
CA THR A 180 22.91 6.09 10.77
C THR A 180 23.47 4.85 11.46
N ASP A 181 23.14 3.66 10.92
CA ASP A 181 23.59 2.38 11.48
C ASP A 181 23.70 1.29 10.40
N ARG A 182 24.17 0.11 10.80
CA ARG A 182 24.33 -1.05 9.92
C ARG A 182 23.01 -1.68 9.49
N ASN A 183 21.89 -1.33 10.15
CA ASN A 183 20.55 -1.77 9.75
C ASN A 183 19.98 -0.91 8.61
N GLY A 184 20.72 0.13 8.19
CA GLY A 184 20.32 1.02 7.12
C GLY A 184 19.30 2.07 7.54
N THR A 185 19.19 2.39 8.83
CA THR A 185 18.29 3.43 9.31
C THR A 185 18.67 4.77 8.72
N VAL A 186 17.70 5.48 8.13
CA VAL A 186 17.89 6.81 7.57
C VAL A 186 17.29 7.85 8.52
N ALA A 187 18.11 8.85 8.90
CA ALA A 187 17.61 9.97 9.70
C ALA A 187 16.47 10.68 8.97
N LYS A 188 15.40 11.06 9.68
CA LYS A 188 14.16 11.60 9.08
C LYS A 188 14.40 12.75 8.08
N ALA A 189 15.37 13.61 8.36
CA ALA A 189 15.70 14.75 7.49
C ALA A 189 16.34 14.34 6.15
N ASN A 190 16.87 13.10 6.06
CA ASN A 190 17.59 12.59 4.89
C ASN A 190 16.81 11.47 4.16
N GLN A 191 15.59 11.15 4.61
CA GLN A 191 14.80 10.09 3.99
C GLN A 191 14.33 10.51 2.60
N PRO A 192 14.62 9.75 1.53
CA PRO A 192 14.05 9.99 0.21
C PRO A 192 12.52 9.97 0.27
N VAL A 193 11.88 10.99 -0.30
CA VAL A 193 10.43 11.18 -0.23
C VAL A 193 9.77 10.57 -1.45
N ILE A 194 8.80 9.73 -1.24
CA ILE A 194 7.85 9.28 -2.26
C ILE A 194 6.87 10.43 -2.48
N GLU A 195 6.99 11.17 -3.59
CA GLU A 195 6.05 12.25 -3.88
C GLU A 195 4.64 11.70 -4.09
N ARG A 196 4.56 10.59 -4.82
CA ARG A 196 3.32 9.84 -5.04
C ARG A 196 3.61 8.46 -5.61
N ILE A 197 2.61 7.58 -5.50
CA ILE A 197 2.53 6.33 -6.28
C ILE A 197 1.19 6.35 -7.01
N ILE A 198 1.19 6.15 -8.32
CA ILE A 198 -0.02 6.12 -9.14
C ILE A 198 -0.07 4.88 -10.02
N ARG A 199 -1.28 4.45 -10.37
CA ARG A 199 -1.46 3.45 -11.44
C ARG A 199 -1.15 4.08 -12.79
N VAL A 200 -0.55 3.31 -13.65
CA VAL A 200 -0.29 3.69 -15.05
C VAL A 200 -0.69 2.56 -15.99
N GLU A 201 -0.90 2.89 -17.24
CA GLU A 201 -1.04 1.89 -18.29
C GLU A 201 0.30 1.18 -18.51
N LYS A 202 0.26 0.00 -19.16
CA LYS A 202 1.49 -0.68 -19.57
C LYS A 202 2.36 0.28 -20.38
N PRO A 203 3.62 0.56 -19.99
CA PRO A 203 4.51 1.38 -20.79
C PRO A 203 4.68 0.80 -22.19
N GLU A 204 4.68 1.66 -23.22
CA GLU A 204 5.06 1.28 -24.57
C GLU A 204 6.56 0.92 -24.59
N GLU A 205 6.89 -0.15 -25.34
CA GLU A 205 8.29 -0.61 -25.53
C GLU A 205 9.08 0.33 -26.43
#